data_82e3393b5ba093b44b643648e00543b8
#
_entry.id   82e3393b5ba093b44b643648e00543b8
#
_cell.length_a   1.000
_cell.length_b   1.000
_cell.length_c   1.000
_cell.angle_alpha   90.00
_cell.angle_beta   90.00
_cell.angle_gamma   90.00
#
_symmetry.space_group_name_H-M   'P 1'
#
loop_
_entity.id
_entity.type
_entity.pdbx_description
1 polymer ?
#
loop_
_entity_poly.entity_id
_entity_poly.type
_entity_poly.pdbx_seq_one_letter_code
_entity_poly.pdbx_strand_id
1 'polypeptide(L)'
;MTPATLYFDVVSPFAYLLDAMLRRTDLPLALERKPALLAGLLNARGNKGPAEIPSKRTYIYEFCTYRAHVCGIPFQIPAVHPFNPLRYLRLIIALGSTPEVASAVFDALYATGADPDAPSTWRGLAQTLGLADPDALIEAPAVKQQLRDNTDAAVAAGVFGVPTILVGDRLFWGEDSLPMLSAYLAGDPVFDSPAMLAARTARYGARRRQTD
;
A
#
# COMPACT_ATOMS: atom_id res chain seq x y z
N MET A 1 4.36 4.48 -22.14
CA MET A 1 4.11 3.99 -20.75
C MET A 1 2.65 4.24 -20.41
N THR A 2 1.95 3.25 -19.84
CA THR A 2 0.53 3.34 -19.46
C THR A 2 0.40 4.11 -18.14
N PRO A 3 -0.43 5.16 -18.05
CA PRO A 3 -0.67 5.87 -16.78
C PRO A 3 -1.30 4.95 -15.74
N ALA A 4 -0.78 4.97 -14.52
CA ALA A 4 -1.29 4.19 -13.40
C ALA A 4 -1.07 4.93 -12.07
N THR A 5 -1.91 4.62 -11.09
CA THR A 5 -1.78 5.17 -9.72
C THR A 5 -1.61 4.04 -8.72
N LEU A 6 -0.58 4.10 -7.89
CA LEU A 6 -0.38 3.21 -6.75
C LEU A 6 -0.87 3.91 -5.47
N TYR A 7 -1.94 3.39 -4.90
CA TYR A 7 -2.39 3.74 -3.55
C TYR A 7 -1.78 2.79 -2.53
N PHE A 8 -1.13 3.33 -1.51
CA PHE A 8 -0.45 2.52 -0.50
C PHE A 8 -0.43 3.18 0.88
N ASP A 9 -0.30 2.36 1.90
CA ASP A 9 -0.05 2.78 3.28
C ASP A 9 1.14 2.00 3.81
N VAL A 10 2.03 2.69 4.51
CA VAL A 10 3.24 2.07 5.07
C VAL A 10 2.95 1.12 6.24
N VAL A 11 1.73 1.14 6.79
CA VAL A 11 1.31 0.12 7.77
C VAL A 11 1.11 -1.26 7.14
N SER A 12 1.00 -1.34 5.80
CA SER A 12 0.74 -2.60 5.12
C SER A 12 2.04 -3.33 4.74
N PRO A 13 2.32 -4.53 5.31
CA PRO A 13 3.47 -5.34 4.91
C PRO A 13 3.39 -5.77 3.44
N PHE A 14 2.17 -5.96 2.89
CA PHE A 14 1.99 -6.23 1.45
C PHE A 14 2.41 -5.04 0.58
N ALA A 15 2.23 -3.80 1.07
CA ALA A 15 2.68 -2.61 0.35
C ALA A 15 4.21 -2.54 0.29
N TYR A 16 4.90 -2.91 1.37
CA TYR A 16 6.35 -3.07 1.37
C TYR A 16 6.81 -4.13 0.36
N LEU A 17 6.19 -5.31 0.36
CA LEU A 17 6.53 -6.39 -0.58
C LEU A 17 6.32 -5.94 -2.03
N LEU A 18 5.20 -5.27 -2.33
CA LEU A 18 4.95 -4.74 -3.67
C LEU A 18 5.99 -3.69 -4.07
N ASP A 19 6.33 -2.75 -3.18
CA ASP A 19 7.37 -1.74 -3.46
C ASP A 19 8.71 -2.40 -3.77
N ALA A 20 9.12 -3.38 -2.97
CA ALA A 20 10.36 -4.13 -3.20
C ALA A 20 10.36 -4.93 -4.52
N MET A 21 9.20 -5.48 -4.91
CA MET A 21 9.04 -6.15 -6.21
C MET A 21 9.11 -5.15 -7.37
N LEU A 22 8.43 -4.00 -7.26
CA LEU A 22 8.43 -2.97 -8.30
C LEU A 22 9.84 -2.40 -8.57
N ARG A 23 10.70 -2.34 -7.56
CA ARG A 23 12.12 -1.97 -7.74
C ARG A 23 12.92 -2.93 -8.63
N ARG A 24 12.43 -4.16 -8.83
CA ARG A 24 13.09 -5.25 -9.56
C ARG A 24 12.36 -5.65 -10.83
N THR A 25 11.22 -5.03 -11.11
CA THR A 25 10.36 -5.37 -12.23
C THR A 25 10.21 -4.16 -13.14
N ASP A 26 10.61 -4.32 -14.40
CA ASP A 26 10.36 -3.30 -15.40
C ASP A 26 8.95 -3.48 -15.97
N LEU A 27 8.05 -2.57 -15.65
CA LEU A 27 6.69 -2.52 -16.15
C LEU A 27 6.50 -1.29 -17.03
N PRO A 28 5.78 -1.38 -18.15
CA PRO A 28 5.54 -0.26 -19.04
C PRO A 28 4.52 0.76 -18.46
N LEU A 29 4.72 1.15 -17.17
CA LEU A 29 3.85 2.03 -16.41
C LEU A 29 4.49 3.40 -16.15
N ALA A 30 3.69 4.46 -16.31
CA ALA A 30 3.94 5.76 -15.68
C ALA A 30 3.20 5.76 -14.32
N LEU A 31 3.88 5.28 -13.28
CA LEU A 31 3.29 4.98 -11.97
C LEU A 31 3.37 6.20 -11.04
N GLU A 32 2.23 6.86 -10.82
CA GLU A 32 2.08 7.87 -9.77
C GLU A 32 1.88 7.20 -8.41
N ARG A 33 2.66 7.59 -7.40
CA ARG A 33 2.56 7.07 -6.03
C ARG A 33 1.73 8.00 -5.16
N LYS A 34 0.62 7.48 -4.59
CA LYS A 34 -0.27 8.24 -3.70
C LYS A 34 -0.38 7.56 -2.33
N PRO A 35 0.36 8.06 -1.33
CA PRO A 35 0.10 7.65 0.05
C PRO A 35 -1.37 7.88 0.41
N ALA A 36 -2.04 6.83 0.93
CA ALA A 36 -3.45 6.87 1.33
C ALA A 36 -3.62 6.14 2.65
N LEU A 37 -4.43 6.69 3.55
CA LEU A 37 -4.61 6.13 4.89
C LEU A 37 -5.52 4.90 4.84
N LEU A 38 -4.98 3.71 5.15
CA LEU A 38 -5.75 2.46 5.16
C LEU A 38 -6.95 2.52 6.09
N ALA A 39 -6.80 3.11 7.27
CA ALA A 39 -7.91 3.27 8.21
C ALA A 39 -9.07 4.08 7.60
N GLY A 40 -8.78 5.10 6.77
CA GLY A 40 -9.79 5.86 6.04
C GLY A 40 -10.54 5.00 5.02
N LEU A 41 -9.82 4.17 4.25
CA LEU A 41 -10.42 3.23 3.29
C LEU A 41 -11.33 2.21 3.99
N LEU A 42 -10.87 1.65 5.12
CA LEU A 42 -11.63 0.69 5.91
C LEU A 42 -12.90 1.30 6.48
N ASN A 43 -12.81 2.49 7.06
CA ASN A 43 -13.94 3.23 7.61
C ASN A 43 -15.00 3.54 6.53
N ALA A 44 -14.58 4.01 5.36
CA ALA A 44 -15.48 4.31 4.25
C ALA A 44 -16.26 3.07 3.75
N ARG A 45 -15.77 1.86 4.02
CA ARG A 45 -16.38 0.58 3.61
C ARG A 45 -17.03 -0.18 4.75
N GLY A 46 -16.98 0.31 5.99
CA GLY A 46 -17.45 -0.41 7.18
C GLY A 46 -16.68 -1.71 7.44
N ASN A 47 -15.41 -1.76 7.06
CA ASN A 47 -14.55 -2.95 7.19
C ASN A 47 -13.59 -2.80 8.38
N LYS A 48 -13.13 -3.95 8.90
CA LYS A 48 -12.01 -4.03 9.84
C LYS A 48 -10.73 -4.39 9.11
N GLY A 49 -9.62 -3.80 9.54
CA GLY A 49 -8.30 -4.18 9.08
C GLY A 49 -8.00 -5.64 9.44
N PRO A 50 -7.38 -6.42 8.56
CA PRO A 50 -7.11 -7.82 8.87
C PRO A 50 -6.18 -8.00 10.07
N ALA A 51 -5.29 -7.04 10.37
CA ALA A 51 -4.44 -7.06 11.55
C ALA A 51 -5.20 -6.77 12.88
N GLU A 52 -6.42 -6.26 12.81
CA GLU A 52 -7.30 -6.09 13.98
C GLU A 52 -7.94 -7.41 14.45
N ILE A 53 -7.91 -8.45 13.61
CA ILE A 53 -8.46 -9.77 13.89
C ILE A 53 -7.28 -10.69 14.26
N PRO A 54 -7.17 -11.18 15.53
CA PRO A 54 -5.96 -11.86 16.02
C PRO A 54 -5.48 -13.02 15.14
N SER A 55 -6.37 -13.92 14.73
CA SER A 55 -6.04 -15.07 13.91
C SER A 55 -5.58 -14.67 12.49
N LYS A 56 -6.21 -13.63 11.90
CA LYS A 56 -5.77 -13.11 10.59
C LYS A 56 -4.42 -12.41 10.70
N ARG A 57 -4.20 -11.67 11.78
CA ARG A 57 -2.92 -10.98 12.02
C ARG A 57 -1.76 -11.97 12.02
N THR A 58 -1.84 -13.04 12.80
CA THR A 58 -0.81 -14.08 12.87
C THR A 58 -0.55 -14.66 11.47
N TYR A 59 -1.60 -15.09 10.79
CA TYR A 59 -1.48 -15.64 9.44
C TYR A 59 -0.80 -14.67 8.44
N ILE A 60 -1.19 -13.39 8.45
CA ILE A 60 -0.62 -12.39 7.54
C ILE A 60 0.88 -12.20 7.81
N TYR A 61 1.30 -12.17 9.07
CA TYR A 61 2.71 -12.01 9.40
C TYR A 61 3.55 -13.20 8.91
N GLU A 62 3.07 -14.41 9.16
CA GLU A 62 3.70 -15.63 8.65
C GLU A 62 3.72 -15.65 7.11
N PHE A 63 2.60 -15.30 6.48
CA PHE A 63 2.49 -15.27 5.02
C PHE A 63 3.44 -14.23 4.39
N CYS A 64 3.48 -13.00 4.91
CA CYS A 64 4.39 -11.97 4.41
C CYS A 64 5.86 -12.35 4.62
N THR A 65 6.20 -12.99 5.76
CA THR A 65 7.55 -13.50 6.01
C THR A 65 7.93 -14.57 4.98
N TYR A 66 7.04 -15.51 4.72
CA TYR A 66 7.25 -16.55 3.70
C TYR A 66 7.38 -15.94 2.29
N ARG A 67 6.50 -15.01 1.93
CA ARG A 67 6.55 -14.33 0.62
C ARG A 67 7.84 -13.57 0.42
N ALA A 68 8.27 -12.84 1.42
CA ALA A 68 9.54 -12.13 1.41
C ALA A 68 10.72 -13.08 1.18
N HIS A 69 10.73 -14.21 1.90
CA HIS A 69 11.75 -15.25 1.74
C HIS A 69 11.81 -15.78 0.30
N VAL A 70 10.65 -16.17 -0.26
CA VAL A 70 10.56 -16.69 -1.65
C VAL A 70 11.03 -15.66 -2.67
N CYS A 71 10.73 -14.37 -2.43
CA CYS A 71 11.12 -13.28 -3.33
C CYS A 71 12.52 -12.72 -3.06
N GLY A 72 13.24 -13.23 -2.06
CA GLY A 72 14.57 -12.73 -1.67
C GLY A 72 14.53 -11.26 -1.22
N ILE A 73 13.45 -10.85 -0.51
CA ILE A 73 13.26 -9.50 0.02
C ILE A 73 13.64 -9.52 1.50
N PRO A 74 14.54 -8.64 1.98
CA PRO A 74 14.78 -8.46 3.41
C PRO A 74 13.48 -8.06 4.10
N PHE A 75 13.05 -8.84 5.12
CA PHE A 75 11.76 -8.59 5.76
C PHE A 75 11.73 -9.07 7.19
N GLN A 76 11.27 -8.18 8.06
CA GLN A 76 10.89 -8.49 9.42
C GLN A 76 9.69 -7.60 9.80
N ILE A 77 8.66 -8.18 10.42
CA ILE A 77 7.54 -7.38 10.95
C ILE A 77 8.08 -6.37 11.97
N PRO A 78 7.66 -5.09 11.90
CA PRO A 78 8.00 -4.07 12.88
C PRO A 78 7.70 -4.52 14.31
N ALA A 79 8.53 -4.12 15.26
CA ALA A 79 8.39 -4.50 16.68
C ALA A 79 7.01 -4.17 17.26
N VAL A 80 6.36 -3.13 16.72
CA VAL A 80 4.96 -2.78 16.99
C VAL A 80 4.20 -2.74 15.67
N HIS A 81 3.15 -3.56 15.54
CA HIS A 81 2.30 -3.59 14.35
C HIS A 81 0.87 -4.09 14.68
N PRO A 82 -0.20 -3.44 14.20
CA PRO A 82 -0.19 -2.20 13.41
C PRO A 82 0.26 -0.99 14.23
N PHE A 83 0.84 -0.01 13.58
CA PHE A 83 1.30 1.25 14.16
C PHE A 83 0.58 2.44 13.52
N ASN A 84 0.74 3.65 14.07
CA ASN A 84 0.22 4.87 13.46
C ASN A 84 1.11 5.33 12.29
N PRO A 85 0.63 5.24 11.02
CA PRO A 85 1.46 5.53 9.85
C PRO A 85 1.56 7.01 9.50
N LEU A 86 0.80 7.90 10.16
CA LEU A 86 0.57 9.27 9.70
C LEU A 86 1.87 10.06 9.45
N ARG A 87 2.85 9.98 10.36
CA ARG A 87 4.11 10.73 10.20
C ARG A 87 4.89 10.27 8.96
N TYR A 88 4.90 8.98 8.69
CA TYR A 88 5.59 8.39 7.55
C TYR A 88 4.90 8.71 6.22
N LEU A 89 3.56 8.59 6.15
CA LEU A 89 2.78 8.96 4.97
C LEU A 89 2.94 10.45 4.63
N ARG A 90 2.89 11.31 5.66
CA ARG A 90 3.09 12.75 5.49
C ARG A 90 4.51 13.07 5.03
N LEU A 91 5.52 12.38 5.54
CA LEU A 91 6.91 12.56 5.12
C LEU A 91 7.08 12.21 3.63
N ILE A 92 6.52 11.09 3.19
CA ILE A 92 6.54 10.69 1.78
C ILE A 92 5.89 11.78 0.90
N ILE A 93 4.74 12.32 1.32
CA ILE A 93 4.05 13.41 0.60
C ILE A 93 4.89 14.68 0.59
N ALA A 94 5.44 15.08 1.72
CA ALA A 94 6.25 16.30 1.84
C ALA A 94 7.48 16.26 0.92
N LEU A 95 8.00 15.07 0.63
CA LEU A 95 9.15 14.83 -0.24
C LEU A 95 8.75 14.42 -1.67
N GLY A 96 7.50 14.68 -2.08
CA GLY A 96 7.04 14.51 -3.47
C GLY A 96 6.65 13.10 -3.87
N SER A 97 6.48 12.17 -2.92
CA SER A 97 6.02 10.79 -3.14
C SER A 97 6.85 10.01 -4.18
N THR A 98 8.16 10.29 -4.27
CA THR A 98 9.03 9.59 -5.22
C THR A 98 9.23 8.12 -4.82
N PRO A 99 9.60 7.24 -5.76
CA PRO A 99 9.93 5.85 -5.47
C PRO A 99 10.99 5.72 -4.37
N GLU A 100 12.05 6.50 -4.46
CA GLU A 100 13.21 6.46 -3.57
C GLU A 100 12.82 6.80 -2.13
N VAL A 101 11.99 7.83 -1.95
CA VAL A 101 11.49 8.24 -0.63
C VAL A 101 10.57 7.18 -0.04
N ALA A 102 9.63 6.66 -0.83
CA ALA A 102 8.72 5.61 -0.38
C ALA A 102 9.50 4.36 0.04
N SER A 103 10.46 3.93 -0.79
CA SER A 103 11.31 2.77 -0.51
C SER A 103 12.17 2.97 0.73
N ALA A 104 12.76 4.15 0.94
CA ALA A 104 13.55 4.45 2.14
C ALA A 104 12.71 4.34 3.42
N VAL A 105 11.46 4.83 3.39
CA VAL A 105 10.52 4.69 4.52
C VAL A 105 10.16 3.22 4.76
N PHE A 106 9.82 2.47 3.72
CA PHE A 106 9.51 1.06 3.84
C PHE A 106 10.70 0.25 4.37
N ASP A 107 11.90 0.46 3.84
CA ASP A 107 13.10 -0.26 4.26
C ASP A 107 13.45 0.06 5.74
N ALA A 108 13.30 1.32 6.17
CA ALA A 108 13.51 1.70 7.57
C ALA A 108 12.57 0.99 8.54
N LEU A 109 11.37 0.61 8.11
CA LEU A 109 10.37 -0.06 8.94
C LEU A 109 10.46 -1.59 8.87
N TYR A 110 10.63 -2.14 7.66
CA TYR A 110 10.45 -3.57 7.42
C TYR A 110 11.72 -4.35 7.14
N ALA A 111 12.83 -3.72 6.72
CA ALA A 111 14.03 -4.49 6.40
C ALA A 111 14.64 -5.17 7.64
N THR A 112 14.51 -4.54 8.81
CA THR A 112 15.07 -5.03 10.09
C THR A 112 14.06 -5.13 11.22
N GLY A 113 12.77 -4.86 10.97
CA GLY A 113 11.73 -4.91 11.98
C GLY A 113 11.86 -3.83 13.05
N ALA A 114 12.28 -2.63 12.66
CA ALA A 114 12.46 -1.51 13.58
C ALA A 114 11.15 -1.17 14.31
N ASP A 115 11.28 -0.63 15.52
CA ASP A 115 10.13 -0.06 16.24
C ASP A 115 9.73 1.27 15.58
N PRO A 116 8.52 1.35 15.00
CA PRO A 116 8.06 2.56 14.32
C PRO A 116 7.94 3.77 15.25
N ASP A 117 7.73 3.55 16.55
CA ASP A 117 7.56 4.63 17.53
C ASP A 117 8.88 5.05 18.18
N ALA A 118 9.95 4.29 17.99
CA ALA A 118 11.25 4.64 18.56
C ALA A 118 11.84 5.90 17.92
N PRO A 119 12.33 6.87 18.73
CA PRO A 119 13.01 8.05 18.21
C PRO A 119 14.24 7.75 17.34
N SER A 120 14.89 6.61 17.58
CA SER A 120 16.05 6.17 16.77
C SER A 120 15.65 5.82 15.34
N THR A 121 14.50 5.17 15.13
CA THR A 121 13.97 4.84 13.80
C THR A 121 13.70 6.12 12.99
N TRP A 122 13.01 7.09 13.62
CA TRP A 122 12.71 8.37 12.98
C TRP A 122 13.96 9.17 12.64
N ARG A 123 14.90 9.28 13.57
CA ARG A 123 16.19 9.97 13.33
C ARG A 123 17.03 9.27 12.25
N GLY A 124 17.09 7.94 12.27
CA GLY A 124 17.82 7.18 11.26
C GLY A 124 17.24 7.41 9.87
N LEU A 125 15.91 7.42 9.74
CA LEU A 125 15.24 7.73 8.47
C LEU A 125 15.54 9.16 8.02
N ALA A 126 15.47 10.15 8.93
CA ALA A 126 15.81 11.54 8.63
C ALA A 126 17.26 11.69 8.12
N GLN A 127 18.20 10.99 8.74
CA GLN A 127 19.60 10.96 8.30
C GLN A 127 19.75 10.33 6.90
N THR A 128 19.08 9.21 6.65
CA THR A 128 19.08 8.54 5.34
C THR A 128 18.55 9.45 4.23
N LEU A 129 17.53 10.26 4.54
CA LEU A 129 16.91 11.20 3.60
C LEU A 129 17.57 12.60 3.59
N GLY A 130 18.63 12.82 4.38
CA GLY A 130 19.33 14.11 4.44
C GLY A 130 18.50 15.26 5.04
N LEU A 131 17.58 14.97 5.97
CA LEU A 131 16.64 15.95 6.52
C LEU A 131 17.12 16.49 7.86
N ALA A 132 17.12 17.82 8.00
CA ALA A 132 17.46 18.50 9.25
C ALA A 132 16.27 18.54 10.22
N ASP A 133 15.07 18.79 9.72
CA ASP A 133 13.83 18.90 10.50
C ASP A 133 12.65 18.22 9.80
N PRO A 134 12.53 16.89 9.91
CA PRO A 134 11.41 16.15 9.31
C PRO A 134 10.07 16.45 9.98
N ASP A 135 10.07 16.87 11.26
CA ASP A 135 8.84 17.15 12.00
C ASP A 135 8.14 18.41 11.47
N ALA A 136 8.89 19.46 11.14
CA ALA A 136 8.33 20.64 10.49
C ALA A 136 7.67 20.32 9.13
N LEU A 137 8.28 19.43 8.35
CA LEU A 137 7.74 19.03 7.04
C LEU A 137 6.38 18.35 7.17
N ILE A 138 6.23 17.41 8.10
CA ILE A 138 4.99 16.62 8.24
C ILE A 138 3.84 17.40 8.87
N GLU A 139 4.12 18.53 9.53
CA GLU A 139 3.12 19.40 10.16
C GLU A 139 2.49 20.40 9.17
N ALA A 140 3.07 20.60 8.00
CA ALA A 140 2.59 21.53 6.99
C ALA A 140 1.11 21.25 6.63
N PRO A 141 0.22 22.26 6.66
CA PRO A 141 -1.21 22.08 6.37
C PRO A 141 -1.47 21.46 5.00
N ALA A 142 -0.69 21.84 3.99
CA ALA A 142 -0.81 21.30 2.63
C ALA A 142 -0.53 19.78 2.57
N VAL A 143 0.46 19.30 3.32
CA VAL A 143 0.81 17.87 3.41
C VAL A 143 -0.33 17.08 4.05
N LYS A 144 -0.90 17.60 5.14
CA LYS A 144 -2.05 16.98 5.81
C LYS A 144 -3.29 16.94 4.91
N GLN A 145 -3.51 18.01 4.14
CA GLN A 145 -4.61 18.07 3.18
C GLN A 145 -4.38 17.08 2.05
N GLN A 146 -3.20 17.03 1.48
CA GLN A 146 -2.88 16.10 0.39
C GLN A 146 -3.10 14.63 0.79
N LEU A 147 -2.77 14.24 2.04
CA LEU A 147 -3.06 12.88 2.51
C LEU A 147 -4.56 12.59 2.57
N ARG A 148 -5.37 13.57 3.00
CA ARG A 148 -6.83 13.45 2.97
C ARG A 148 -7.33 13.29 1.53
N ASP A 149 -6.92 14.20 0.64
CA ASP A 149 -7.34 14.21 -0.75
C ASP A 149 -6.97 12.90 -1.47
N ASN A 150 -5.77 12.36 -1.23
CA ASN A 150 -5.34 11.07 -1.76
C ASN A 150 -6.23 9.94 -1.25
N THR A 151 -6.59 9.95 0.05
CA THR A 151 -7.43 8.92 0.65
C THR A 151 -8.85 8.99 0.09
N ASP A 152 -9.41 10.19 -0.03
CA ASP A 152 -10.75 10.42 -0.60
C ASP A 152 -10.79 10.02 -2.08
N ALA A 153 -9.75 10.36 -2.84
CA ALA A 153 -9.62 9.94 -4.25
C ALA A 153 -9.55 8.41 -4.38
N ALA A 154 -8.84 7.73 -3.49
CA ALA A 154 -8.79 6.27 -3.47
C ALA A 154 -10.18 5.66 -3.17
N VAL A 155 -10.92 6.21 -2.19
CA VAL A 155 -12.30 5.79 -1.89
C VAL A 155 -13.20 5.99 -3.11
N ALA A 156 -13.14 7.15 -3.76
CA ALA A 156 -13.93 7.47 -4.94
C ALA A 156 -13.62 6.55 -6.13
N ALA A 157 -12.34 6.17 -6.31
CA ALA A 157 -11.90 5.22 -7.32
C ALA A 157 -12.27 3.75 -7.01
N GLY A 158 -12.93 3.48 -5.89
CA GLY A 158 -13.34 2.13 -5.52
C GLY A 158 -12.26 1.31 -4.81
N VAL A 159 -11.13 1.90 -4.45
CA VAL A 159 -10.07 1.22 -3.68
C VAL A 159 -10.62 0.82 -2.31
N PHE A 160 -10.40 -0.43 -1.94
CA PHE A 160 -10.93 -1.03 -0.70
C PHE A 160 -9.85 -1.52 0.24
N GLY A 161 -8.59 -1.47 -0.16
CA GLY A 161 -7.43 -1.89 0.59
C GLY A 161 -6.13 -1.50 -0.10
N VAL A 162 -5.01 -1.67 0.58
CA VAL A 162 -3.67 -1.32 0.08
C VAL A 162 -2.72 -2.51 0.20
N PRO A 163 -1.72 -2.62 -0.73
CA PRO A 163 -1.50 -1.76 -1.87
C PRO A 163 -2.51 -2.00 -2.99
N THR A 164 -2.82 -0.99 -3.79
CA THR A 164 -3.64 -1.15 -4.99
C THR A 164 -3.07 -0.30 -6.13
N ILE A 165 -2.83 -0.93 -7.28
CA ILE A 165 -2.51 -0.23 -8.52
C ILE A 165 -3.79 -0.08 -9.34
N LEU A 166 -4.12 1.15 -9.71
CA LEU A 166 -5.23 1.50 -10.58
C LEU A 166 -4.71 1.82 -11.97
N VAL A 167 -5.22 1.10 -12.99
CA VAL A 167 -4.93 1.33 -14.41
C VAL A 167 -6.26 1.54 -15.14
N GLY A 168 -6.53 2.76 -15.56
CA GLY A 168 -7.86 3.12 -16.07
C GLY A 168 -8.94 2.92 -14.99
N ASP A 169 -9.89 2.02 -15.22
CA ASP A 169 -10.95 1.62 -14.29
C ASP A 169 -10.67 0.29 -13.55
N ARG A 170 -9.51 -0.30 -13.76
CA ARG A 170 -9.17 -1.65 -13.27
C ARG A 170 -8.25 -1.58 -12.06
N LEU A 171 -8.66 -2.26 -10.98
CA LEU A 171 -7.89 -2.36 -9.74
C LEU A 171 -7.06 -3.65 -9.71
N PHE A 172 -5.80 -3.53 -9.32
CA PHE A 172 -4.88 -4.64 -9.03
C PHE A 172 -4.48 -4.51 -7.56
N TRP A 173 -5.14 -5.28 -6.71
CA TRP A 173 -4.99 -5.21 -5.26
C TRP A 173 -4.08 -6.31 -4.73
N GLY A 174 -3.16 -5.95 -3.84
CA GLY A 174 -2.19 -6.84 -3.24
C GLY A 174 -0.92 -7.02 -4.08
N GLU A 175 0.16 -7.50 -3.45
CA GLU A 175 1.42 -7.81 -4.14
C GLU A 175 1.29 -9.00 -5.08
N ASP A 176 0.37 -9.90 -4.76
CA ASP A 176 0.07 -11.10 -5.51
C ASP A 176 -0.72 -10.83 -6.81
N SER A 177 -1.24 -9.63 -6.97
CA SER A 177 -1.85 -9.19 -8.24
C SER A 177 -0.84 -8.77 -9.32
N LEU A 178 0.45 -8.69 -8.99
CA LEU A 178 1.49 -8.26 -9.94
C LEU A 178 1.56 -9.11 -11.23
N PRO A 179 1.44 -10.45 -11.20
CA PRO A 179 1.35 -11.25 -12.43
C PRO A 179 0.12 -10.91 -13.27
N MET A 180 -1.03 -10.68 -12.63
CA MET A 180 -2.26 -10.27 -13.31
C MET A 180 -2.10 -8.89 -13.98
N LEU A 181 -1.47 -7.95 -13.31
CA LEU A 181 -1.16 -6.63 -13.87
C LEU A 181 -0.23 -6.76 -15.09
N SER A 182 0.82 -7.57 -14.98
CA SER A 182 1.77 -7.80 -16.09
C SER A 182 1.06 -8.40 -17.31
N ALA A 183 0.20 -9.39 -17.11
CA ALA A 183 -0.60 -9.99 -18.19
C ALA A 183 -1.54 -8.96 -18.83
N TYR A 184 -2.19 -8.12 -18.00
CA TYR A 184 -3.06 -7.05 -18.50
C TYR A 184 -2.31 -6.05 -19.39
N LEU A 185 -1.14 -5.62 -18.94
CA LEU A 185 -0.30 -4.68 -19.70
C LEU A 185 0.25 -5.28 -20.99
N ALA A 186 0.42 -6.61 -21.02
CA ALA A 186 0.82 -7.35 -22.22
C ALA A 186 -0.34 -7.58 -23.21
N GLY A 187 -1.57 -7.17 -22.86
CA GLY A 187 -2.75 -7.37 -23.73
C GLY A 187 -3.26 -8.80 -23.76
N ASP A 188 -3.13 -9.55 -22.63
CA ASP A 188 -3.64 -10.92 -22.55
C ASP A 188 -5.15 -10.96 -22.85
N PRO A 189 -5.61 -11.76 -23.83
CA PRO A 189 -7.00 -11.81 -24.26
C PRO A 189 -7.97 -12.30 -23.17
N VAL A 190 -7.49 -12.87 -22.08
CA VAL A 190 -8.34 -13.28 -20.94
C VAL A 190 -9.15 -12.11 -20.39
N PHE A 191 -8.62 -10.87 -20.46
CA PHE A 191 -9.29 -9.68 -19.92
C PHE A 191 -10.53 -9.25 -20.73
N ASP A 192 -10.64 -9.70 -21.98
CA ASP A 192 -11.79 -9.46 -22.87
C ASP A 192 -12.66 -10.71 -23.04
N SER A 193 -12.35 -11.78 -22.30
CA SER A 193 -13.08 -13.06 -22.38
C SER A 193 -14.49 -12.95 -21.79
N PRO A 194 -15.44 -13.80 -22.29
CA PRO A 194 -16.78 -13.88 -21.71
C PRO A 194 -16.76 -14.21 -20.20
N ALA A 195 -15.79 -15.01 -19.75
CA ALA A 195 -15.64 -15.37 -18.34
C ALA A 195 -15.28 -14.13 -17.49
N MET A 196 -14.35 -13.29 -17.96
CA MET A 196 -13.96 -12.06 -17.26
C MET A 196 -15.12 -11.06 -17.22
N LEU A 197 -15.86 -10.91 -18.32
CA LEU A 197 -17.05 -10.06 -18.37
C LEU A 197 -18.13 -10.55 -17.40
N ALA A 198 -18.40 -11.84 -17.37
CA ALA A 198 -19.35 -12.45 -16.43
C ALA A 198 -18.93 -12.22 -14.96
N ALA A 199 -17.62 -12.32 -14.65
CA ALA A 199 -17.10 -12.05 -13.31
C ALA A 199 -17.33 -10.58 -12.88
N ARG A 200 -17.14 -9.62 -13.80
CA ARG A 200 -17.35 -8.18 -13.53
C ARG A 200 -18.83 -7.80 -13.33
N THR A 201 -19.76 -8.57 -13.90
CA THR A 201 -21.21 -8.29 -13.89
C THR A 201 -21.99 -9.24 -12.99
N ALA A 202 -21.31 -10.09 -12.22
CA ALA A 202 -21.93 -11.06 -11.31
C ALA A 202 -22.86 -10.36 -10.28
N ARG A 203 -24.06 -10.93 -10.10
CA ARG A 203 -25.06 -10.39 -9.16
C ARG A 203 -24.90 -10.98 -7.77
N TYR A 204 -25.25 -10.18 -6.76
CA TYR A 204 -25.34 -10.68 -5.39
C TYR A 204 -26.45 -11.73 -5.25
N GLY A 205 -26.10 -12.94 -4.82
CA GLY A 205 -27.07 -14.00 -4.51
C GLY A 205 -27.60 -13.93 -3.07
N ALA A 206 -26.76 -13.52 -2.12
CA ALA A 206 -27.13 -13.38 -0.71
C ALA A 206 -26.31 -12.28 -0.03
N ARG A 207 -26.92 -11.61 0.96
CA ARG A 207 -26.23 -10.64 1.83
C ARG A 207 -26.23 -11.14 3.27
N ARG A 208 -25.10 -11.02 3.96
CA ARG A 208 -25.07 -11.22 5.40
C ARG A 208 -25.94 -10.17 6.09
N ARG A 209 -26.83 -10.59 7.00
CA ARG A 209 -27.55 -9.63 7.86
C ARG A 209 -26.50 -8.93 8.74
N GLN A 210 -26.51 -7.60 8.71
CA GLN A 210 -25.80 -6.84 9.74
C GLN A 210 -26.58 -7.05 11.04
N THR A 211 -25.96 -7.66 12.03
CA THR A 211 -26.44 -7.57 13.41
C THR A 211 -25.86 -6.27 13.97
N ASP A 212 -26.75 -5.38 14.37
CA ASP A 212 -26.42 -4.15 15.10
C ASP A 212 -25.60 -4.44 16.36
#